data_7941f8d6c81b83a6d2b0f59fbe4e29f9
#
_entry.id   7941f8d6c81b83a6d2b0f59fbe4e29f9
#
_cell.length_a   1.000
_cell.length_b   1.000
_cell.length_c   1.000
_cell.angle_alpha   90.00
_cell.angle_beta   90.00
_cell.angle_gamma   90.00
#
_symmetry.space_group_name_H-M   'P 1'
#
loop_
_entity.id
_entity.type
_entity.pdbx_description
1 polymer ?
#
loop_
_entity_poly.entity_id
_entity_poly.type
_entity_poly.pdbx_seq_one_letter_code
_entity_poly.pdbx_strand_id
1 'polypeptide(L)'
;MKQYEIKALDYYGRGIIKENDKVIFVNNALVGEIVEINIIKNKKKYMEANVSSYIKQSPLRTQPPCPYYNKCGGCNIMHMPYDEQLKFKENKVKETMYKFKINTIIKPIIPTKQFNYRNKITLQVENKIGLYEKQSNKIVEIKKCLLVDEKINKIIKNIKNYNGKQIVIRANNEEARIVENDLFANKMKNFNLVMSKSSFFQVNSEGMIKLYDKVLEYADVDKNSNVLDLFCGIGTIGIYISPYCKKVLGIEINEQAIENANINKKNNNIENIRFIAGNVEKIIKEIDFQPDIVIVDPPRSGLDKNCIEKLLNLKVKKIVYVSCDVITLARDLSKLSSVYNVTEITPVDMFANTYHVECVSVLHLKNNTI
;
A
#
# COMPACT_ATOMS: atom_id res chain seq x y z
N MET A 1 6.62 -39.51 -1.20
CA MET A 1 6.68 -38.37 -0.25
C MET A 1 5.31 -38.20 0.42
N LYS A 2 5.24 -37.54 1.57
CA LYS A 2 3.96 -37.29 2.26
C LYS A 2 3.16 -36.24 1.50
N GLN A 3 1.87 -36.51 1.32
CA GLN A 3 0.92 -35.64 0.61
C GLN A 3 0.10 -34.83 1.63
N TYR A 4 -0.15 -33.58 1.31
CA TYR A 4 -0.87 -32.65 2.17
C TYR A 4 -1.96 -31.91 1.40
N GLU A 5 -3.15 -31.83 1.99
CA GLU A 5 -4.23 -31.00 1.49
C GLU A 5 -4.14 -29.59 2.05
N ILE A 6 -4.23 -28.59 1.18
CA ILE A 6 -4.26 -27.16 1.56
C ILE A 6 -5.71 -26.77 1.88
N LYS A 7 -5.98 -26.45 3.15
CA LYS A 7 -7.35 -26.13 3.64
C LYS A 7 -7.60 -24.63 3.81
N ALA A 8 -6.56 -23.82 3.90
CA ALA A 8 -6.67 -22.37 4.08
C ALA A 8 -5.44 -21.66 3.54
N LEU A 9 -5.54 -20.34 3.37
CA LEU A 9 -4.41 -19.45 3.08
C LEU A 9 -4.10 -18.58 4.31
N ASP A 10 -2.83 -18.21 4.46
CA ASP A 10 -2.42 -17.24 5.45
C ASP A 10 -2.58 -15.79 4.93
N TYR A 11 -2.24 -14.83 5.79
CA TYR A 11 -2.24 -13.40 5.47
C TYR A 11 -1.42 -13.02 4.23
N TYR A 12 -0.41 -13.82 3.89
CA TYR A 12 0.51 -13.59 2.75
C TYR A 12 0.11 -14.38 1.50
N GLY A 13 -1.02 -15.11 1.52
CA GLY A 13 -1.48 -15.94 0.41
C GLY A 13 -0.72 -17.26 0.29
N ARG A 14 -0.09 -17.75 1.37
CA ARG A 14 0.56 -19.06 1.43
C ARG A 14 -0.43 -20.10 1.94
N GLY A 15 -0.36 -21.32 1.41
CA GLY A 15 -1.15 -22.44 1.91
C GLY A 15 -0.80 -22.77 3.36
N ILE A 16 -1.80 -23.19 4.14
CA ILE A 16 -1.62 -23.61 5.55
C ILE A 16 -1.84 -25.12 5.67
N ILE A 17 -0.86 -25.79 6.27
CA ILE A 17 -0.95 -27.18 6.73
C ILE A 17 -0.74 -27.18 8.24
N LYS A 18 -1.52 -27.98 8.97
CA LYS A 18 -1.31 -28.24 10.39
C LYS A 18 -0.80 -29.67 10.56
N GLU A 19 0.35 -29.81 11.20
CA GLU A 19 0.99 -31.10 11.46
C GLU A 19 1.75 -31.07 12.81
N ASN A 20 1.45 -32.04 13.69
CA ASN A 20 2.17 -32.27 14.96
C ASN A 20 2.45 -30.96 15.73
N ASP A 21 1.42 -30.21 16.09
CA ASP A 21 1.46 -28.93 16.80
C ASP A 21 2.22 -27.80 16.09
N LYS A 22 2.65 -28.01 14.85
CA LYS A 22 3.25 -26.98 14.01
C LYS A 22 2.34 -26.57 12.86
N VAL A 23 2.50 -25.32 12.46
CA VAL A 23 1.91 -24.80 11.24
C VAL A 23 2.97 -24.77 10.16
N ILE A 24 2.64 -25.30 8.96
CA ILE A 24 3.51 -25.23 7.78
C ILE A 24 2.89 -24.23 6.80
N PHE A 25 3.65 -23.18 6.48
CA PHE A 25 3.28 -22.21 5.46
C PHE A 25 3.89 -22.61 4.12
N VAL A 26 3.03 -22.87 3.13
CA VAL A 26 3.44 -23.42 1.83
C VAL A 26 3.33 -22.34 0.74
N ASN A 27 4.45 -21.94 0.19
CA ASN A 27 4.48 -20.97 -0.90
C ASN A 27 3.86 -21.57 -2.18
N ASN A 28 3.18 -20.72 -2.96
CA ASN A 28 2.56 -21.07 -4.25
C ASN A 28 1.49 -22.18 -4.16
N ALA A 29 0.82 -22.36 -3.03
CA ALA A 29 -0.26 -23.34 -2.86
C ALA A 29 -1.62 -22.66 -2.76
N LEU A 30 -2.67 -23.28 -3.28
CA LEU A 30 -4.06 -22.83 -3.23
C LEU A 30 -4.93 -23.80 -2.45
N VAL A 31 -6.04 -23.29 -1.91
CA VAL A 31 -7.05 -24.10 -1.22
C VAL A 31 -7.59 -25.18 -2.14
N GLY A 32 -7.74 -26.41 -1.61
CA GLY A 32 -8.23 -27.59 -2.31
C GLY A 32 -7.15 -28.33 -3.11
N GLU A 33 -5.90 -27.86 -3.10
CA GLU A 33 -4.78 -28.59 -3.70
C GLU A 33 -4.26 -29.69 -2.79
N ILE A 34 -3.81 -30.79 -3.39
CA ILE A 34 -3.02 -31.83 -2.72
C ILE A 34 -1.61 -31.73 -3.24
N VAL A 35 -0.66 -31.50 -2.35
CA VAL A 35 0.74 -31.21 -2.70
C VAL A 35 1.74 -32.05 -1.91
N GLU A 36 2.89 -32.30 -2.51
CA GLU A 36 4.10 -32.65 -1.79
C GLU A 36 4.94 -31.40 -1.59
N ILE A 37 5.70 -31.34 -0.50
CA ILE A 37 6.40 -30.14 -0.08
C ILE A 37 7.87 -30.38 0.24
N ASN A 38 8.70 -29.38 -0.02
CA ASN A 38 10.08 -29.28 0.47
C ASN A 38 10.15 -28.23 1.57
N ILE A 39 10.56 -28.63 2.78
CA ILE A 39 10.78 -27.72 3.90
C ILE A 39 12.02 -26.85 3.60
N ILE A 40 11.84 -25.53 3.61
CA ILE A 40 12.91 -24.55 3.40
C ILE A 40 13.35 -23.88 4.71
N LYS A 41 12.50 -23.93 5.74
CA LYS A 41 12.80 -23.36 7.07
C LYS A 41 12.04 -24.10 8.14
N ASN A 42 12.74 -24.49 9.22
CA ASN A 42 12.12 -25.17 10.37
C ASN A 42 12.38 -24.36 11.65
N LYS A 43 11.32 -23.83 12.26
CA LYS A 43 11.35 -23.10 13.53
C LYS A 43 10.59 -23.88 14.60
N LYS A 44 10.74 -23.47 15.87
CA LYS A 44 10.10 -24.16 17.00
C LYS A 44 8.58 -24.30 16.86
N LYS A 45 7.89 -23.23 16.39
CA LYS A 45 6.42 -23.17 16.29
C LYS A 45 5.86 -23.30 14.86
N TYR A 46 6.66 -23.12 13.83
CA TYR A 46 6.21 -23.17 12.45
C TYR A 46 7.31 -23.64 11.49
N MET A 47 6.89 -24.06 10.30
CA MET A 47 7.78 -24.37 9.17
C MET A 47 7.37 -23.54 7.96
N GLU A 48 8.31 -23.30 7.04
CA GLU A 48 8.04 -22.74 5.73
C GLU A 48 8.46 -23.77 4.68
N ALA A 49 7.67 -23.92 3.63
CA ALA A 49 7.88 -24.89 2.58
C ALA A 49 7.55 -24.33 1.20
N ASN A 50 8.14 -24.94 0.19
CA ASN A 50 7.73 -24.78 -1.20
C ASN A 50 7.03 -26.06 -1.67
N VAL A 51 6.07 -25.92 -2.60
CA VAL A 51 5.50 -27.06 -3.30
C VAL A 51 6.61 -27.71 -4.14
N SER A 52 6.80 -29.04 -4.00
CA SER A 52 7.69 -29.84 -4.84
C SER A 52 6.94 -30.49 -6.00
N SER A 53 5.71 -30.96 -5.74
CA SER A 53 4.83 -31.49 -6.77
C SER A 53 3.36 -31.24 -6.43
N TYR A 54 2.52 -31.12 -7.47
CA TYR A 54 1.07 -31.02 -7.34
C TYR A 54 0.45 -32.38 -7.71
N ILE A 55 -0.14 -33.06 -6.74
CA ILE A 55 -0.89 -34.31 -6.96
C ILE A 55 -2.28 -33.98 -7.50
N LYS A 56 -2.91 -32.94 -6.92
CA LYS A 56 -4.17 -32.38 -7.39
C LYS A 56 -4.08 -30.87 -7.37
N GLN A 57 -4.33 -30.22 -8.50
CA GLN A 57 -4.39 -28.77 -8.60
C GLN A 57 -5.80 -28.24 -8.35
N SER A 58 -5.90 -27.04 -7.80
CA SER A 58 -7.15 -26.31 -7.72
C SER A 58 -7.61 -25.89 -9.13
N PRO A 59 -8.92 -25.98 -9.43
CA PRO A 59 -9.46 -25.47 -10.69
C PRO A 59 -9.27 -23.94 -10.84
N LEU A 60 -9.00 -23.24 -9.74
CA LEU A 60 -8.72 -21.81 -9.72
C LEU A 60 -7.25 -21.49 -9.97
N ARG A 61 -6.39 -22.49 -10.19
CA ARG A 61 -4.97 -22.24 -10.48
C ARG A 61 -4.76 -21.78 -11.92
N THR A 62 -4.03 -20.67 -12.06
CA THR A 62 -3.57 -20.18 -13.36
C THR A 62 -2.05 -20.32 -13.47
N GLN A 63 -1.56 -20.50 -14.71
CA GLN A 63 -0.14 -20.44 -15.00
C GLN A 63 0.31 -18.97 -14.97
N PRO A 64 1.23 -18.55 -14.06
CA PRO A 64 1.74 -17.18 -14.04
C PRO A 64 2.43 -16.83 -15.37
N PRO A 65 2.03 -15.74 -16.04
CA PRO A 65 2.65 -15.37 -17.32
C PRO A 65 4.07 -14.79 -17.18
N CYS A 66 4.50 -14.47 -15.96
CA CYS A 66 5.82 -13.93 -15.68
C CYS A 66 6.86 -15.05 -15.55
N PRO A 67 7.91 -15.11 -16.40
CA PRO A 67 8.92 -16.17 -16.34
C PRO A 67 9.76 -16.12 -15.06
N TYR A 68 9.75 -14.99 -14.36
CA TYR A 68 10.51 -14.79 -13.11
C TYR A 68 9.68 -15.08 -11.86
N TYR A 69 8.39 -15.40 -11.99
CA TYR A 69 7.47 -15.50 -10.85
C TYR A 69 7.95 -16.41 -9.72
N ASN A 70 8.53 -17.55 -10.06
CA ASN A 70 9.00 -18.52 -9.08
C ASN A 70 10.26 -18.09 -8.31
N LYS A 71 11.02 -17.12 -8.84
CA LYS A 71 12.28 -16.63 -8.26
C LYS A 71 12.16 -15.21 -7.71
N CYS A 72 11.61 -14.29 -8.50
CA CYS A 72 11.51 -12.88 -8.15
C CYS A 72 10.58 -12.64 -6.96
N GLY A 73 11.01 -11.79 -6.00
CA GLY A 73 10.24 -11.43 -4.82
C GLY A 73 9.10 -10.42 -5.04
N GLY A 74 8.93 -9.90 -6.28
CA GLY A 74 7.97 -8.83 -6.57
C GLY A 74 6.49 -9.24 -6.57
N CYS A 75 6.17 -10.53 -6.80
CA CYS A 75 4.80 -11.05 -6.88
C CYS A 75 4.64 -12.31 -6.02
N ASN A 76 3.45 -12.49 -5.43
CA ASN A 76 3.20 -13.58 -4.48
C ASN A 76 1.99 -14.45 -4.87
N ILE A 77 0.97 -13.87 -5.52
CA ILE A 77 -0.32 -14.53 -5.78
C ILE A 77 -0.72 -14.50 -7.27
N MET A 78 0.25 -14.36 -8.18
CA MET A 78 -0.02 -14.35 -9.63
C MET A 78 -0.54 -15.70 -10.16
N HIS A 79 -0.42 -16.76 -9.38
CA HIS A 79 -0.99 -18.08 -9.67
C HIS A 79 -2.48 -18.19 -9.38
N MET A 80 -3.12 -17.10 -8.88
CA MET A 80 -4.58 -16.96 -8.73
C MET A 80 -5.12 -16.11 -9.87
N PRO A 81 -6.33 -16.42 -10.44
CA PRO A 81 -7.07 -15.48 -11.29
C PRO A 81 -7.29 -14.16 -10.58
N TYR A 82 -7.38 -13.08 -11.34
CA TYR A 82 -7.48 -11.75 -10.74
C TYR A 82 -8.69 -11.59 -9.82
N ASP A 83 -9.85 -12.12 -10.19
CA ASP A 83 -11.05 -12.08 -9.35
C ASP A 83 -10.85 -12.82 -8.00
N GLU A 84 -10.10 -13.91 -8.01
CA GLU A 84 -9.76 -14.64 -6.78
C GLU A 84 -8.73 -13.87 -5.92
N GLN A 85 -7.80 -13.12 -6.55
CA GLN A 85 -6.93 -12.20 -5.82
C GLN A 85 -7.73 -11.12 -5.10
N LEU A 86 -8.75 -10.55 -5.75
CA LEU A 86 -9.65 -9.56 -5.14
C LEU A 86 -10.43 -10.14 -3.96
N LYS A 87 -11.05 -11.32 -4.13
CA LYS A 87 -11.74 -12.03 -3.05
C LYS A 87 -10.84 -12.34 -1.87
N PHE A 88 -9.61 -12.83 -2.14
CA PHE A 88 -8.61 -13.10 -1.12
C PHE A 88 -8.29 -11.83 -0.30
N LYS A 89 -8.06 -10.70 -0.97
CA LYS A 89 -7.75 -9.43 -0.31
C LYS A 89 -8.93 -8.88 0.49
N GLU A 90 -10.12 -8.95 -0.05
CA GLU A 90 -11.34 -8.54 0.65
C GLU A 90 -11.59 -9.38 1.90
N ASN A 91 -11.49 -10.71 1.79
CA ASN A 91 -11.63 -11.64 2.92
C ASN A 91 -10.55 -11.40 3.98
N LYS A 92 -9.31 -11.13 3.58
CA LYS A 92 -8.22 -10.76 4.48
C LYS A 92 -8.57 -9.54 5.33
N VAL A 93 -9.19 -8.50 4.74
CA VAL A 93 -9.66 -7.34 5.50
C VAL A 93 -10.76 -7.72 6.47
N LYS A 94 -11.80 -8.45 6.00
CA LYS A 94 -12.93 -8.92 6.82
C LYS A 94 -12.46 -9.74 8.04
N GLU A 95 -11.62 -10.75 7.79
CA GLU A 95 -11.09 -11.61 8.86
C GLU A 95 -10.23 -10.85 9.86
N THR A 96 -9.42 -9.89 9.39
CA THR A 96 -8.58 -9.10 10.28
C THR A 96 -9.44 -8.21 11.17
N MET A 97 -10.42 -7.49 10.62
CA MET A 97 -11.34 -6.66 11.42
C MET A 97 -12.11 -7.48 12.43
N TYR A 98 -12.58 -8.66 12.04
CA TYR A 98 -13.25 -9.61 12.96
C TYR A 98 -12.35 -10.04 14.13
N LYS A 99 -11.09 -10.40 13.86
CA LYS A 99 -10.10 -10.79 14.90
C LYS A 99 -9.84 -9.67 15.90
N PHE A 100 -9.84 -8.42 15.45
CA PHE A 100 -9.67 -7.25 16.31
C PHE A 100 -10.99 -6.72 16.90
N LYS A 101 -12.11 -7.45 16.69
CA LYS A 101 -13.45 -7.09 17.20
C LYS A 101 -13.92 -5.71 16.75
N ILE A 102 -13.57 -5.31 15.53
CA ILE A 102 -14.00 -4.04 14.93
C ILE A 102 -15.29 -4.31 14.17
N ASN A 103 -16.39 -3.74 14.67
CA ASN A 103 -17.68 -3.79 13.99
C ASN A 103 -17.78 -2.65 12.98
N THR A 104 -17.72 -2.99 11.69
CA THR A 104 -17.68 -2.03 10.58
C THR A 104 -18.18 -2.67 9.30
N ILE A 105 -18.63 -1.85 8.35
CA ILE A 105 -19.02 -2.32 7.01
C ILE A 105 -17.77 -2.39 6.14
N ILE A 106 -17.45 -3.58 5.63
CA ILE A 106 -16.41 -3.75 4.61
C ILE A 106 -17.06 -3.66 3.24
N LYS A 107 -16.77 -2.60 2.51
CA LYS A 107 -17.24 -2.41 1.13
C LYS A 107 -16.53 -3.39 0.18
N PRO A 108 -17.10 -3.69 -1.00
CA PRO A 108 -16.39 -4.42 -2.04
C PRO A 108 -15.05 -3.77 -2.39
N ILE A 109 -14.06 -4.60 -2.65
CA ILE A 109 -12.73 -4.11 -3.03
C ILE A 109 -12.79 -3.39 -4.38
N ILE A 110 -12.15 -2.23 -4.48
CA ILE A 110 -12.01 -1.48 -5.73
C ILE A 110 -10.88 -2.08 -6.56
N PRO A 111 -11.16 -2.67 -7.74
CA PRO A 111 -10.16 -3.25 -8.61
C PRO A 111 -9.36 -2.17 -9.35
N THR A 112 -8.12 -2.52 -9.77
CA THR A 112 -7.30 -1.71 -10.67
C THR A 112 -6.74 -2.58 -11.80
N LYS A 113 -5.85 -2.04 -12.64
CA LYS A 113 -5.18 -2.85 -13.65
C LYS A 113 -4.33 -3.94 -13.02
N GLN A 114 -4.39 -5.15 -13.57
CA GLN A 114 -3.59 -6.28 -13.11
C GLN A 114 -2.13 -6.19 -13.54
N PHE A 115 -1.85 -5.60 -14.71
CA PHE A 115 -0.53 -5.47 -15.31
C PHE A 115 -0.25 -4.05 -15.77
N ASN A 116 1.01 -3.71 -16.01
CA ASN A 116 1.49 -2.41 -16.52
C ASN A 116 0.98 -1.19 -15.71
N TYR A 117 0.70 -1.39 -14.43
CA TYR A 117 0.18 -0.33 -13.56
C TYR A 117 1.26 0.46 -12.84
N ARG A 118 2.47 -0.12 -12.65
CA ARG A 118 3.52 0.51 -11.86
C ARG A 118 4.27 1.56 -12.66
N ASN A 119 4.26 2.77 -12.14
CA ASN A 119 4.99 3.91 -12.67
C ASN A 119 6.41 4.06 -12.08
N LYS A 120 6.86 3.12 -11.23
CA LYS A 120 8.19 3.12 -10.62
C LYS A 120 8.71 1.70 -10.42
N ILE A 121 10.01 1.52 -10.68
CA ILE A 121 10.76 0.34 -10.26
C ILE A 121 12.11 0.77 -9.68
N THR A 122 12.59 0.02 -8.69
CA THR A 122 13.95 0.14 -8.17
C THR A 122 14.68 -1.18 -8.43
N LEU A 123 15.62 -1.17 -9.34
CA LEU A 123 16.49 -2.31 -9.63
C LEU A 123 17.70 -2.27 -8.71
N GLN A 124 18.14 -3.44 -8.28
CA GLN A 124 19.36 -3.62 -7.52
C GLN A 124 20.53 -3.87 -8.47
N VAL A 125 21.71 -3.39 -8.12
CA VAL A 125 22.91 -3.48 -8.95
C VAL A 125 24.04 -4.06 -8.12
N GLU A 126 24.54 -5.19 -8.56
CA GLU A 126 25.76 -5.84 -8.09
C GLU A 126 26.48 -6.39 -9.35
N ASN A 127 26.84 -7.66 -9.37
CA ASN A 127 27.30 -8.35 -10.58
C ASN A 127 26.23 -8.51 -11.65
N LYS A 128 24.98 -8.23 -11.29
CA LYS A 128 23.76 -8.28 -12.11
C LYS A 128 22.86 -7.12 -11.78
N ILE A 129 21.99 -6.78 -12.75
CA ILE A 129 20.94 -5.77 -12.56
C ILE A 129 19.58 -6.47 -12.53
N GLY A 130 18.79 -6.27 -11.49
CA GLY A 130 17.49 -6.93 -11.38
C GLY A 130 16.75 -6.65 -10.09
N LEU A 131 15.93 -7.58 -9.66
CA LEU A 131 15.14 -7.52 -8.43
C LEU A 131 15.60 -8.59 -7.45
N TYR A 132 15.39 -8.37 -6.18
CA TYR A 132 15.69 -9.39 -5.18
C TYR A 132 14.85 -10.66 -5.38
N GLU A 133 15.49 -11.80 -5.17
CA GLU A 133 14.83 -13.10 -5.09
C GLU A 133 13.91 -13.17 -3.85
N LYS A 134 12.91 -14.02 -3.90
CA LYS A 134 12.02 -14.27 -2.75
C LYS A 134 12.83 -14.65 -1.51
N GLN A 135 12.61 -13.93 -0.41
CA GLN A 135 13.25 -14.17 0.91
C GLN A 135 14.78 -14.21 0.87
N SER A 136 15.40 -13.53 -0.08
CA SER A 136 16.85 -13.50 -0.27
C SER A 136 17.30 -12.13 -0.77
N ASN A 137 18.56 -11.79 -0.56
CA ASN A 137 19.20 -10.61 -1.16
C ASN A 137 19.89 -10.92 -2.51
N LYS A 138 19.75 -12.14 -3.04
CA LYS A 138 20.28 -12.49 -4.36
C LYS A 138 19.48 -11.76 -5.43
N ILE A 139 20.17 -11.30 -6.48
CA ILE A 139 19.55 -10.59 -7.59
C ILE A 139 19.09 -11.56 -8.66
N VAL A 140 17.81 -11.51 -9.00
CA VAL A 140 17.21 -12.12 -10.19
C VAL A 140 17.32 -11.11 -11.31
N GLU A 141 18.18 -11.39 -12.29
CA GLU A 141 18.27 -10.58 -13.50
C GLU A 141 16.96 -10.64 -14.27
N ILE A 142 16.40 -9.48 -14.61
CA ILE A 142 15.15 -9.38 -15.36
C ILE A 142 15.35 -8.57 -16.64
N LYS A 143 14.72 -9.01 -17.73
CA LYS A 143 14.67 -8.26 -19.00
C LYS A 143 13.34 -7.52 -19.18
N LYS A 144 12.33 -7.87 -18.41
CA LYS A 144 10.99 -7.29 -18.43
C LYS A 144 10.28 -7.57 -17.09
N CYS A 145 9.47 -6.62 -16.63
CA CYS A 145 8.55 -6.82 -15.52
C CYS A 145 7.12 -6.53 -16.00
N LEU A 146 6.20 -7.50 -15.84
CA LEU A 146 4.82 -7.35 -16.32
C LEU A 146 4.00 -6.31 -15.52
N LEU A 147 4.47 -5.92 -14.33
CA LEU A 147 3.74 -4.95 -13.50
C LEU A 147 4.04 -3.50 -13.88
N VAL A 148 5.22 -3.21 -14.45
CA VAL A 148 5.62 -1.83 -14.74
C VAL A 148 5.12 -1.36 -16.11
N ASP A 149 4.99 -0.05 -16.26
CA ASP A 149 4.73 0.60 -17.54
C ASP A 149 5.71 0.12 -18.62
N GLU A 150 5.26 -0.08 -19.83
CA GLU A 150 6.09 -0.57 -20.94
C GLU A 150 7.25 0.38 -21.28
N LYS A 151 7.13 1.68 -21.01
CA LYS A 151 8.24 2.63 -21.14
C LYS A 151 9.40 2.30 -20.21
N ILE A 152 9.09 1.84 -18.97
CA ILE A 152 10.10 1.35 -18.03
C ILE A 152 10.76 0.07 -18.56
N ASN A 153 9.99 -0.86 -19.14
CA ASN A 153 10.53 -2.09 -19.73
C ASN A 153 11.52 -1.81 -20.88
N LYS A 154 11.26 -0.76 -21.69
CA LYS A 154 12.21 -0.34 -22.74
C LYS A 154 13.56 0.07 -22.16
N ILE A 155 13.57 0.75 -21.00
CA ILE A 155 14.81 1.12 -20.31
C ILE A 155 15.49 -0.11 -19.73
N ILE A 156 14.76 -0.98 -19.02
CA ILE A 156 15.31 -2.21 -18.41
C ILE A 156 16.04 -3.07 -19.46
N LYS A 157 15.44 -3.22 -20.64
CA LYS A 157 16.02 -4.01 -21.74
C LYS A 157 17.37 -3.50 -22.23
N ASN A 158 17.60 -2.18 -22.14
CA ASN A 158 18.76 -1.49 -22.69
C ASN A 158 19.86 -1.19 -21.66
N ILE A 159 19.59 -1.37 -20.36
CA ILE A 159 20.62 -1.16 -19.32
C ILE A 159 21.60 -2.34 -19.38
N LYS A 160 22.86 -2.03 -19.70
CA LYS A 160 23.96 -3.00 -19.69
C LYS A 160 24.85 -2.85 -18.47
N ASN A 161 25.24 -1.62 -18.16
CA ASN A 161 26.11 -1.28 -17.04
C ASN A 161 25.55 -0.05 -16.31
N TYR A 162 25.72 0.00 -15.01
CA TYR A 162 25.33 1.14 -14.19
C TYR A 162 26.28 1.26 -13.00
N ASN A 163 26.77 2.47 -12.79
CA ASN A 163 27.66 2.77 -11.67
C ASN A 163 26.83 3.25 -10.46
N GLY A 164 26.51 2.35 -9.56
CA GLY A 164 25.69 2.61 -8.37
C GLY A 164 25.03 1.33 -7.85
N LYS A 165 24.53 1.37 -6.63
CA LYS A 165 23.89 0.19 -5.97
C LYS A 165 22.44 -0.03 -6.40
N GLN A 166 21.76 1.01 -6.88
CA GLN A 166 20.35 0.97 -7.23
C GLN A 166 20.03 1.90 -8.40
N ILE A 167 19.15 1.45 -9.28
CA ILE A 167 18.60 2.23 -10.38
C ILE A 167 17.13 2.48 -10.09
N VAL A 168 16.75 3.74 -9.94
CA VAL A 168 15.33 4.13 -9.82
C VAL A 168 14.85 4.61 -11.19
N ILE A 169 13.87 3.91 -11.75
CA ILE A 169 13.22 4.29 -13.00
C ILE A 169 11.79 4.68 -12.68
N ARG A 170 11.37 5.84 -13.18
CA ARG A 170 9.99 6.33 -13.09
C ARG A 170 9.43 6.55 -14.49
N ALA A 171 8.11 6.39 -14.60
CA ALA A 171 7.34 6.71 -15.79
C ALA A 171 6.18 7.65 -15.45
N ASN A 172 5.82 8.49 -16.40
CA ASN A 172 4.58 9.24 -16.45
C ASN A 172 3.85 8.93 -17.77
N ASN A 173 2.84 9.70 -18.13
CA ASN A 173 2.10 9.47 -19.37
C ASN A 173 2.93 9.70 -20.64
N GLU A 174 3.96 10.50 -20.57
CA GLU A 174 4.78 10.95 -21.70
C GLU A 174 6.06 10.13 -21.85
N GLU A 175 6.82 9.98 -20.76
CA GLU A 175 8.15 9.39 -20.76
C GLU A 175 8.39 8.38 -19.63
N ALA A 176 9.52 7.70 -19.72
CA ALA A 176 10.16 7.03 -18.58
C ALA A 176 11.66 7.33 -18.61
N ARG A 177 12.25 7.51 -17.43
CA ARG A 177 13.70 7.74 -17.30
C ARG A 177 14.27 7.26 -15.97
N ILE A 178 15.57 7.10 -15.93
CA ILE A 178 16.30 6.93 -14.67
C ILE A 178 16.29 8.27 -13.94
N VAL A 179 15.91 8.24 -12.68
CA VAL A 179 15.85 9.43 -11.81
C VAL A 179 17.07 9.41 -10.89
N GLU A 180 17.88 10.45 -10.94
CA GLU A 180 19.07 10.60 -10.09
C GLU A 180 18.88 11.73 -9.08
N ASN A 181 19.37 12.92 -9.36
CA ASN A 181 19.33 14.07 -8.44
C ASN A 181 18.29 15.12 -8.83
N ASP A 182 17.59 14.91 -9.92
CA ASP A 182 16.59 15.81 -10.46
C ASP A 182 15.15 15.44 -10.04
N LEU A 183 14.24 16.37 -10.17
CA LEU A 183 12.84 16.16 -9.93
C LEU A 183 12.19 15.43 -11.10
N PHE A 184 11.33 14.44 -10.80
CA PHE A 184 10.52 13.76 -11.79
C PHE A 184 9.09 14.31 -11.77
N ALA A 185 8.60 14.74 -12.94
CA ALA A 185 7.25 15.26 -13.09
C ALA A 185 6.23 14.13 -13.31
N ASN A 186 5.05 14.27 -12.74
CA ASN A 186 3.91 13.39 -12.98
C ASN A 186 2.59 14.18 -12.92
N LYS A 187 1.50 13.60 -13.40
CA LYS A 187 0.16 14.18 -13.31
C LYS A 187 -0.75 13.32 -12.44
N MET A 188 -1.58 14.00 -11.65
CA MET A 188 -2.67 13.42 -10.87
C MET A 188 -3.95 14.16 -11.25
N LYS A 189 -4.79 13.58 -12.12
CA LYS A 189 -5.88 14.31 -12.82
C LYS A 189 -5.33 15.61 -13.45
N ASN A 190 -5.79 16.76 -12.99
CA ASN A 190 -5.40 18.08 -13.49
C ASN A 190 -4.19 18.69 -12.73
N PHE A 191 -3.66 18.00 -11.73
CA PHE A 191 -2.53 18.50 -10.94
C PHE A 191 -1.20 18.06 -11.50
N ASN A 192 -0.27 19.01 -11.65
CA ASN A 192 1.11 18.79 -12.03
C ASN A 192 1.95 18.62 -10.77
N LEU A 193 2.54 17.45 -10.59
CA LEU A 193 3.32 17.11 -9.41
C LEU A 193 4.76 16.84 -9.78
N VAL A 194 5.67 17.19 -8.88
CA VAL A 194 7.08 16.81 -8.97
C VAL A 194 7.49 16.07 -7.71
N MET A 195 8.48 15.20 -7.86
CA MET A 195 9.00 14.39 -6.77
C MET A 195 10.49 14.12 -6.97
N SER A 196 11.24 14.07 -5.89
CA SER A 196 12.64 13.65 -5.90
C SER A 196 12.75 12.11 -5.98
N LYS A 197 13.97 11.61 -6.23
CA LYS A 197 14.28 10.17 -6.29
C LYS A 197 13.77 9.40 -5.06
N SER A 198 14.00 9.96 -3.88
CA SER A 198 13.66 9.34 -2.58
C SER A 198 12.20 9.55 -2.18
N SER A 199 11.51 10.56 -2.72
CA SER A 199 10.14 10.87 -2.31
C SER A 199 9.18 9.73 -2.62
N PHE A 200 8.29 9.46 -1.66
CA PHE A 200 7.18 8.54 -1.88
C PHE A 200 6.17 9.18 -2.86
N PHE A 201 5.70 8.38 -3.76
CA PHE A 201 4.57 8.67 -4.64
C PHE A 201 3.92 7.34 -5.00
N GLN A 202 2.61 7.28 -5.03
CA GLN A 202 1.86 6.06 -5.33
C GLN A 202 2.28 5.47 -6.69
N VAL A 203 2.65 4.20 -6.66
CA VAL A 203 3.23 3.53 -7.85
C VAL A 203 2.20 3.09 -8.89
N ASN A 204 0.92 3.15 -8.56
CA ASN A 204 -0.21 2.82 -9.42
C ASN A 204 -1.05 4.10 -9.63
N SER A 205 -0.89 4.75 -10.77
CA SER A 205 -1.56 6.04 -11.04
C SER A 205 -3.08 5.91 -11.10
N GLU A 206 -3.63 4.84 -11.68
CA GLU A 206 -5.07 4.57 -11.70
C GLU A 206 -5.58 4.29 -10.28
N GLY A 207 -4.89 3.41 -9.56
CA GLY A 207 -5.24 3.06 -8.19
C GLY A 207 -5.17 4.27 -7.26
N MET A 208 -4.19 5.15 -7.43
CA MET A 208 -4.05 6.40 -6.67
C MET A 208 -5.29 7.28 -6.82
N ILE A 209 -5.80 7.45 -8.05
CA ILE A 209 -7.01 8.25 -8.28
C ILE A 209 -8.21 7.62 -7.57
N LYS A 210 -8.41 6.30 -7.73
CA LYS A 210 -9.51 5.59 -7.06
C LYS A 210 -9.42 5.66 -5.53
N LEU A 211 -8.19 5.56 -5.00
CA LEU A 211 -7.93 5.69 -3.57
C LEU A 211 -8.29 7.10 -3.07
N TYR A 212 -7.84 8.14 -3.78
CA TYR A 212 -8.08 9.53 -3.38
C TYR A 212 -9.53 9.98 -3.63
N ASP A 213 -10.19 9.45 -4.67
CA ASP A 213 -11.65 9.64 -4.84
C ASP A 213 -12.41 9.07 -3.63
N LYS A 214 -11.98 7.90 -3.09
CA LYS A 214 -12.58 7.33 -1.89
C LYS A 214 -12.23 8.13 -0.63
N VAL A 215 -11.01 8.67 -0.52
CA VAL A 215 -10.65 9.60 0.57
C VAL A 215 -11.54 10.85 0.54
N LEU A 216 -11.74 11.44 -0.64
CA LEU A 216 -12.61 12.62 -0.81
C LEU A 216 -14.07 12.31 -0.45
N GLU A 217 -14.59 11.16 -0.92
CA GLU A 217 -15.95 10.70 -0.60
C GLU A 217 -16.13 10.54 0.91
N TYR A 218 -15.18 9.89 1.59
CA TYR A 218 -15.25 9.66 3.04
C TYR A 218 -15.00 10.90 3.87
N ALA A 219 -14.14 11.79 3.41
CA ALA A 219 -13.91 13.08 4.03
C ALA A 219 -15.18 13.93 3.98
N ASP A 220 -15.95 13.88 2.87
CA ASP A 220 -17.23 14.58 2.72
C ASP A 220 -17.11 16.05 3.11
N VAL A 221 -16.11 16.72 2.53
CA VAL A 221 -15.74 18.12 2.80
C VAL A 221 -16.61 19.09 2.02
N ASP A 222 -16.78 20.27 2.58
CA ASP A 222 -17.38 21.44 1.93
C ASP A 222 -16.44 22.66 2.00
N LYS A 223 -16.89 23.78 1.41
CA LYS A 223 -16.11 25.03 1.35
C LYS A 223 -15.85 25.70 2.72
N ASN A 224 -16.44 25.19 3.79
CA ASN A 224 -16.19 25.64 5.17
C ASN A 224 -15.26 24.71 5.96
N SER A 225 -15.02 23.51 5.44
CA SER A 225 -14.25 22.46 6.12
C SER A 225 -12.77 22.78 6.20
N ASN A 226 -12.19 22.66 7.39
CA ASN A 226 -10.75 22.68 7.64
C ASN A 226 -10.23 21.25 7.72
N VAL A 227 -9.23 20.91 6.90
CA VAL A 227 -8.67 19.56 6.79
C VAL A 227 -7.24 19.53 7.30
N LEU A 228 -6.93 18.57 8.19
CA LEU A 228 -5.58 18.26 8.64
C LEU A 228 -5.12 16.98 7.97
N ASP A 229 -4.05 17.08 7.15
CA ASP A 229 -3.45 15.96 6.40
C ASP A 229 -2.13 15.55 7.07
N LEU A 230 -2.15 14.43 7.79
CA LEU A 230 -1.03 13.93 8.58
C LEU A 230 -0.27 12.86 7.78
N PHE A 231 1.07 12.94 7.83
CA PHE A 231 1.98 12.13 7.01
C PHE A 231 1.81 12.47 5.52
N CYS A 232 1.66 13.76 5.20
CA CYS A 232 1.22 14.22 3.89
C CYS A 232 2.23 13.98 2.74
N GLY A 233 3.47 13.57 3.04
CA GLY A 233 4.49 13.33 2.04
C GLY A 233 4.73 14.57 1.15
N ILE A 234 4.64 14.39 -0.16
CA ILE A 234 4.75 15.49 -1.15
C ILE A 234 3.43 16.25 -1.34
N GLY A 235 2.48 16.10 -0.43
CA GLY A 235 1.22 16.83 -0.38
C GLY A 235 0.12 16.30 -1.29
N THR A 236 0.18 15.06 -1.74
CA THR A 236 -0.73 14.54 -2.79
C THR A 236 -2.19 14.52 -2.36
N ILE A 237 -2.51 14.03 -1.16
CA ILE A 237 -3.90 13.99 -0.66
C ILE A 237 -4.39 15.41 -0.38
N GLY A 238 -3.60 16.22 0.32
CA GLY A 238 -3.95 17.62 0.61
C GLY A 238 -4.22 18.43 -0.65
N ILE A 239 -3.37 18.30 -1.69
CA ILE A 239 -3.56 18.94 -3.00
C ILE A 239 -4.84 18.43 -3.67
N TYR A 240 -5.10 17.12 -3.60
CA TYR A 240 -6.29 16.52 -4.22
C TYR A 240 -7.60 17.05 -3.63
N ILE A 241 -7.63 17.26 -2.31
CA ILE A 241 -8.84 17.69 -1.59
C ILE A 241 -9.00 19.22 -1.55
N SER A 242 -7.91 19.98 -1.73
CA SER A 242 -7.89 21.44 -1.57
C SER A 242 -8.96 22.18 -2.38
N PRO A 243 -9.36 21.77 -3.61
CA PRO A 243 -10.43 22.44 -4.34
C PRO A 243 -11.81 22.34 -3.69
N TYR A 244 -12.00 21.44 -2.74
CA TYR A 244 -13.32 21.13 -2.16
C TYR A 244 -13.50 21.68 -0.74
N CYS A 245 -12.44 22.15 -0.10
CA CYS A 245 -12.48 22.60 1.31
C CYS A 245 -12.01 24.05 1.48
N LYS A 246 -12.15 24.58 2.70
CA LYS A 246 -11.74 25.94 3.08
C LYS A 246 -10.23 26.06 3.19
N LYS A 247 -9.63 25.19 4.00
CA LYS A 247 -8.19 25.17 4.26
C LYS A 247 -7.68 23.75 4.46
N VAL A 248 -6.43 23.53 4.06
CA VAL A 248 -5.69 22.29 4.34
C VAL A 248 -4.41 22.65 5.08
N LEU A 249 -4.09 21.87 6.12
CA LEU A 249 -2.79 21.87 6.77
C LEU A 249 -2.16 20.49 6.63
N GLY A 250 -1.05 20.38 5.90
CA GLY A 250 -0.27 19.15 5.77
C GLY A 250 0.93 19.12 6.71
N ILE A 251 1.15 18.00 7.37
CA ILE A 251 2.29 17.77 8.27
C ILE A 251 3.05 16.52 7.83
N GLU A 252 4.37 16.64 7.65
CA GLU A 252 5.28 15.57 7.25
C GLU A 252 6.63 15.77 7.94
N ILE A 253 7.25 14.69 8.41
CA ILE A 253 8.55 14.76 9.09
C ILE A 253 9.72 14.98 8.13
N ASN A 254 9.57 14.55 6.88
CA ASN A 254 10.62 14.63 5.86
C ASN A 254 10.63 16.02 5.20
N GLU A 255 11.64 16.82 5.51
CA GLU A 255 11.81 18.17 4.97
C GLU A 255 11.86 18.21 3.44
N GLN A 256 12.56 17.26 2.79
CA GLN A 256 12.62 17.17 1.34
C GLN A 256 11.25 16.88 0.70
N ALA A 257 10.40 16.11 1.39
CA ALA A 257 9.02 15.88 0.93
C ALA A 257 8.20 17.17 1.05
N ILE A 258 8.37 17.95 2.11
CA ILE A 258 7.73 19.27 2.27
C ILE A 258 8.19 20.28 1.24
N GLU A 259 9.47 20.31 0.89
CA GLU A 259 9.96 21.13 -0.23
C GLU A 259 9.23 20.79 -1.53
N ASN A 260 9.14 19.48 -1.86
CA ASN A 260 8.38 19.02 -3.02
C ASN A 260 6.88 19.38 -2.90
N ALA A 261 6.27 19.26 -1.72
CA ALA A 261 4.88 19.65 -1.49
C ALA A 261 4.64 21.16 -1.76
N ASN A 262 5.56 22.01 -1.34
CA ASN A 262 5.48 23.45 -1.61
C ASN A 262 5.67 23.79 -3.09
N ILE A 263 6.58 23.08 -3.80
CA ILE A 263 6.71 23.19 -5.26
C ILE A 263 5.40 22.74 -5.94
N ASN A 264 4.83 21.61 -5.50
CA ASN A 264 3.58 21.09 -6.04
C ASN A 264 2.41 22.05 -5.82
N LYS A 265 2.29 22.64 -4.62
CA LYS A 265 1.34 23.70 -4.33
C LYS A 265 1.47 24.87 -5.33
N LYS A 266 2.70 25.37 -5.52
CA LYS A 266 2.99 26.49 -6.41
C LYS A 266 2.67 26.17 -7.88
N ASN A 267 3.08 24.99 -8.36
CA ASN A 267 2.83 24.54 -9.73
C ASN A 267 1.35 24.42 -10.10
N ASN A 268 0.49 24.32 -9.10
CA ASN A 268 -0.96 24.18 -9.26
C ASN A 268 -1.76 25.41 -8.79
N ASN A 269 -1.09 26.53 -8.48
CA ASN A 269 -1.70 27.79 -8.02
C ASN A 269 -2.67 27.59 -6.86
N ILE A 270 -2.34 26.72 -5.87
CA ILE A 270 -3.18 26.41 -4.72
C ILE A 270 -2.80 27.34 -3.58
N GLU A 271 -3.76 28.14 -3.09
CA GLU A 271 -3.51 29.13 -2.02
C GLU A 271 -3.96 28.64 -0.64
N ASN A 272 -5.01 27.82 -0.60
CA ASN A 272 -5.68 27.37 0.63
C ASN A 272 -5.01 26.18 1.34
N ILE A 273 -3.76 25.85 0.99
CA ILE A 273 -2.98 24.77 1.63
C ILE A 273 -1.68 25.31 2.21
N ARG A 274 -1.31 24.82 3.40
CA ARG A 274 -0.02 25.06 4.06
C ARG A 274 0.60 23.72 4.42
N PHE A 275 1.91 23.59 4.21
CA PHE A 275 2.70 22.42 4.60
C PHE A 275 3.72 22.81 5.67
N ILE A 276 3.88 21.93 6.69
CA ILE A 276 4.81 22.10 7.81
C ILE A 276 5.68 20.86 7.92
N ALA A 277 7.01 21.06 7.93
CA ALA A 277 7.96 20.00 8.23
C ALA A 277 8.07 19.79 9.74
N GLY A 278 7.96 18.55 10.19
CA GLY A 278 8.21 18.17 11.55
C GLY A 278 7.39 16.99 12.04
N ASN A 279 7.66 16.64 13.29
CA ASN A 279 7.00 15.51 13.94
C ASN A 279 5.51 15.83 14.20
N VAL A 280 4.62 14.97 13.68
CA VAL A 280 3.17 15.10 13.80
C VAL A 280 2.73 15.31 15.24
N GLU A 281 3.27 14.53 16.20
CA GLU A 281 2.88 14.56 17.61
C GLU A 281 3.20 15.88 18.31
N LYS A 282 4.31 16.53 17.89
CA LYS A 282 4.73 17.82 18.45
C LYS A 282 3.87 18.95 17.86
N ILE A 283 3.77 18.97 16.54
CA ILE A 283 3.10 20.05 15.80
C ILE A 283 1.61 20.13 16.12
N ILE A 284 0.89 19.00 16.22
CA ILE A 284 -0.55 18.98 16.55
C ILE A 284 -0.88 19.74 17.84
N LYS A 285 0.07 19.84 18.79
CA LYS A 285 -0.15 20.57 20.06
C LYS A 285 -0.02 22.10 19.93
N GLU A 286 0.75 22.54 18.96
CA GLU A 286 1.25 23.92 18.86
C GLU A 286 0.55 24.71 17.74
N ILE A 287 -0.22 24.01 16.89
CA ILE A 287 -0.89 24.65 15.76
C ILE A 287 -2.15 25.41 16.21
N ASP A 288 -2.24 26.65 15.81
CA ASP A 288 -3.50 27.42 15.83
C ASP A 288 -4.33 27.06 14.58
N PHE A 289 -4.85 25.82 14.57
CA PHE A 289 -5.66 25.28 13.49
C PHE A 289 -6.69 24.30 14.06
N GLN A 290 -7.94 24.60 13.89
CA GLN A 290 -9.05 23.74 14.32
C GLN A 290 -9.56 22.92 13.14
N PRO A 291 -9.17 21.63 13.03
CA PRO A 291 -9.65 20.76 11.95
C PRO A 291 -11.07 20.28 12.21
N ASP A 292 -11.87 20.23 11.15
CA ASP A 292 -13.15 19.50 11.13
C ASP A 292 -12.91 18.02 10.81
N ILE A 293 -11.91 17.75 9.94
CA ILE A 293 -11.58 16.45 9.45
C ILE A 293 -10.07 16.24 9.53
N VAL A 294 -9.66 15.04 9.95
CA VAL A 294 -8.26 14.61 9.90
C VAL A 294 -8.14 13.46 8.88
N ILE A 295 -7.19 13.58 7.97
CA ILE A 295 -6.78 12.50 7.07
C ILE A 295 -5.42 12.01 7.57
N VAL A 296 -5.24 10.68 7.66
CA VAL A 296 -3.97 10.07 8.04
C VAL A 296 -3.58 9.02 7.00
N ASP A 297 -2.33 9.08 6.50
CA ASP A 297 -1.73 8.07 5.62
C ASP A 297 -0.35 7.66 6.17
N PRO A 298 -0.32 6.93 7.32
CA PRO A 298 0.91 6.62 8.03
C PRO A 298 1.73 5.54 7.30
N PRO A 299 3.01 5.37 7.65
CA PRO A 299 3.83 4.27 7.16
C PRO A 299 3.27 2.90 7.57
N ARG A 300 3.83 1.82 7.03
CA ARG A 300 3.41 0.41 7.30
C ARG A 300 3.33 0.04 8.78
N SER A 301 4.08 0.70 9.64
CA SER A 301 4.01 0.50 11.10
C SER A 301 2.72 1.01 11.73
N GLY A 302 1.92 1.76 11.00
CA GLY A 302 0.73 2.44 11.49
C GLY A 302 1.08 3.64 12.38
N LEU A 303 0.11 4.11 13.13
CA LEU A 303 0.27 5.21 14.09
C LEU A 303 0.99 4.71 15.37
N ASP A 304 1.84 5.54 15.92
CA ASP A 304 2.37 5.30 17.25
C ASP A 304 1.37 5.67 18.36
N LYS A 305 1.73 5.33 19.60
CA LYS A 305 0.85 5.54 20.76
C LYS A 305 0.51 7.02 20.96
N ASN A 306 1.50 7.90 20.83
CA ASN A 306 1.32 9.32 21.10
C ASN A 306 0.43 9.98 20.03
N CYS A 307 0.61 9.61 18.75
CA CYS A 307 -0.24 10.09 17.66
C CYS A 307 -1.71 9.69 17.89
N ILE A 308 -1.95 8.41 18.28
CA ILE A 308 -3.31 7.96 18.62
C ILE A 308 -3.90 8.76 19.77
N GLU A 309 -3.16 8.96 20.87
CA GLU A 309 -3.62 9.76 22.03
C GLU A 309 -3.98 11.20 21.61
N LYS A 310 -3.20 11.79 20.68
CA LYS A 310 -3.51 13.13 20.17
C LYS A 310 -4.81 13.14 19.36
N LEU A 311 -4.99 12.17 18.46
CA LEU A 311 -6.22 12.05 17.68
C LEU A 311 -7.46 11.86 18.58
N LEU A 312 -7.33 11.06 19.63
CA LEU A 312 -8.40 10.88 20.62
C LEU A 312 -8.75 12.19 21.35
N ASN A 313 -7.74 13.01 21.67
CA ASN A 313 -7.93 14.28 22.37
C ASN A 313 -8.45 15.41 21.46
N LEU A 314 -8.12 15.40 20.17
CA LEU A 314 -8.63 16.38 19.20
C LEU A 314 -10.15 16.33 19.04
N LYS A 315 -10.77 15.15 19.21
CA LYS A 315 -12.22 14.94 19.10
C LYS A 315 -12.82 15.59 17.84
N VAL A 316 -12.11 15.47 16.72
CA VAL A 316 -12.59 15.97 15.42
C VAL A 316 -13.83 15.20 14.98
N LYS A 317 -14.69 15.81 14.19
CA LYS A 317 -15.94 15.18 13.73
C LYS A 317 -15.68 13.88 12.96
N LYS A 318 -14.61 13.84 12.18
CA LYS A 318 -14.32 12.74 11.24
C LYS A 318 -12.82 12.50 11.09
N ILE A 319 -12.43 11.22 11.04
CA ILE A 319 -11.08 10.77 10.65
C ILE A 319 -11.21 9.90 9.42
N VAL A 320 -10.41 10.17 8.38
CA VAL A 320 -10.21 9.28 7.23
C VAL A 320 -8.83 8.67 7.34
N TYR A 321 -8.78 7.34 7.46
CA TYR A 321 -7.52 6.60 7.65
C TYR A 321 -7.20 5.79 6.39
N VAL A 322 -6.11 6.13 5.71
CA VAL A 322 -5.53 5.37 4.60
C VAL A 322 -4.45 4.45 5.15
N SER A 323 -4.41 3.20 4.72
CA SER A 323 -3.41 2.23 5.22
C SER A 323 -3.03 1.19 4.20
N CYS A 324 -1.74 0.91 4.09
CA CYS A 324 -1.18 -0.16 3.27
C CYS A 324 -0.96 -1.49 4.03
N ASP A 325 -1.30 -1.56 5.32
CA ASP A 325 -1.20 -2.78 6.14
C ASP A 325 -2.43 -2.97 7.03
N VAL A 326 -3.16 -4.05 6.78
CA VAL A 326 -4.47 -4.32 7.44
C VAL A 326 -4.32 -4.65 8.91
N ILE A 327 -3.19 -5.23 9.34
CA ILE A 327 -2.96 -5.61 10.74
C ILE A 327 -2.73 -4.37 11.59
N THR A 328 -1.86 -3.47 11.13
CA THR A 328 -1.59 -2.21 11.83
C THR A 328 -2.79 -1.29 11.80
N LEU A 329 -3.54 -1.25 10.68
CA LEU A 329 -4.83 -0.56 10.61
C LEU A 329 -5.80 -1.06 11.68
N ALA A 330 -6.02 -2.37 11.77
CA ALA A 330 -6.96 -2.95 12.73
C ALA A 330 -6.53 -2.67 14.18
N ARG A 331 -5.21 -2.74 14.48
CA ARG A 331 -4.67 -2.35 15.79
C ARG A 331 -4.99 -0.90 16.14
N ASP A 332 -4.81 0.01 15.18
CA ASP A 332 -5.01 1.44 15.43
C ASP A 332 -6.49 1.79 15.50
N LEU A 333 -7.31 1.23 14.62
CA LEU A 333 -8.76 1.37 14.68
C LEU A 333 -9.34 0.84 16.00
N SER A 334 -8.83 -0.29 16.52
CA SER A 334 -9.26 -0.82 17.83
C SER A 334 -9.03 0.19 18.97
N LYS A 335 -7.93 0.96 18.93
CA LYS A 335 -7.64 2.00 19.93
C LYS A 335 -8.51 3.24 19.71
N LEU A 336 -8.66 3.68 18.45
CA LEU A 336 -9.50 4.83 18.10
C LEU A 336 -10.98 4.58 18.39
N SER A 337 -11.40 3.30 18.38
CA SER A 337 -12.79 2.89 18.67
C SER A 337 -13.25 3.21 20.11
N SER A 338 -12.36 3.64 21.01
CA SER A 338 -12.77 4.15 22.33
C SER A 338 -13.57 5.46 22.22
N VAL A 339 -13.29 6.31 21.23
CA VAL A 339 -13.90 7.64 21.02
C VAL A 339 -14.67 7.72 19.70
N TYR A 340 -14.29 6.93 18.69
CA TYR A 340 -14.86 6.96 17.34
C TYR A 340 -15.62 5.67 16.99
N ASN A 341 -16.63 5.80 16.14
CA ASN A 341 -17.24 4.67 15.43
C ASN A 341 -16.55 4.47 14.09
N VAL A 342 -15.98 3.30 13.85
CA VAL A 342 -15.48 2.90 12.53
C VAL A 342 -16.67 2.47 11.69
N THR A 343 -17.13 3.30 10.77
CA THR A 343 -18.39 3.05 10.05
C THR A 343 -18.17 2.21 8.80
N GLU A 344 -17.17 2.54 8.00
CA GLU A 344 -16.91 1.85 6.74
C GLU A 344 -15.40 1.71 6.47
N ILE A 345 -15.04 0.62 5.79
CA ILE A 345 -13.69 0.38 5.24
C ILE A 345 -13.86 -0.06 3.78
N THR A 346 -13.18 0.63 2.87
CA THR A 346 -13.09 0.26 1.46
C THR A 346 -11.68 -0.21 1.13
N PRO A 347 -11.48 -1.49 0.80
CA PRO A 347 -10.22 -1.98 0.26
C PRO A 347 -10.01 -1.49 -1.17
N VAL A 348 -8.77 -1.24 -1.56
CA VAL A 348 -8.36 -0.86 -2.92
C VAL A 348 -7.19 -1.73 -3.36
N ASP A 349 -7.30 -2.36 -4.53
CA ASP A 349 -6.22 -3.18 -5.07
C ASP A 349 -5.15 -2.34 -5.76
N MET A 350 -4.32 -1.64 -4.97
CA MET A 350 -3.19 -0.86 -5.48
C MET A 350 -2.06 -1.72 -6.05
N PHE A 351 -1.98 -2.99 -5.63
CA PHE A 351 -0.83 -3.87 -5.88
C PHE A 351 -1.29 -5.26 -6.37
N ALA A 352 -1.93 -5.31 -7.54
CA ALA A 352 -2.33 -6.56 -8.18
C ALA A 352 -1.14 -7.55 -8.26
N ASN A 353 -1.42 -8.85 -8.23
CA ASN A 353 -0.46 -9.95 -8.18
C ASN A 353 0.39 -10.05 -6.90
N THR A 354 0.12 -9.21 -5.90
CA THR A 354 0.73 -9.27 -4.57
C THR A 354 -0.34 -9.42 -3.50
N TYR A 355 0.03 -9.86 -2.30
CA TYR A 355 -0.89 -9.97 -1.16
C TYR A 355 -1.24 -8.62 -0.52
N HIS A 356 -0.61 -7.53 -0.95
CA HIS A 356 -0.86 -6.19 -0.41
C HIS A 356 -2.23 -5.66 -0.84
N VAL A 357 -2.86 -4.95 0.08
CA VAL A 357 -4.13 -4.24 -0.14
C VAL A 357 -4.08 -2.93 0.61
N GLU A 358 -4.48 -1.84 -0.05
CA GLU A 358 -4.72 -0.55 0.59
C GLU A 358 -6.15 -0.51 1.12
N CYS A 359 -6.35 0.21 2.21
CA CYS A 359 -7.68 0.42 2.78
C CYS A 359 -7.91 1.90 3.05
N VAL A 360 -9.09 2.39 2.74
CA VAL A 360 -9.58 3.69 3.22
C VAL A 360 -10.68 3.42 4.23
N SER A 361 -10.52 3.94 5.44
CA SER A 361 -11.48 3.78 6.53
C SER A 361 -12.02 5.13 6.95
N VAL A 362 -13.31 5.20 7.29
CA VAL A 362 -13.91 6.41 7.86
C VAL A 362 -14.40 6.17 9.27
N LEU A 363 -14.05 7.09 10.15
CA LEU A 363 -14.42 7.08 11.57
C LEU A 363 -15.18 8.36 11.88
N HIS A 364 -16.27 8.21 12.60
CA HIS A 364 -17.08 9.34 13.09
C HIS A 364 -16.98 9.43 14.61
N LEU A 365 -16.84 10.65 15.13
CA LEU A 365 -16.89 10.91 16.56
C LEU A 365 -18.18 10.34 17.15
N LYS A 366 -18.08 9.60 18.24
CA LYS A 366 -19.25 9.11 18.95
C LYS A 366 -20.03 10.29 19.52
N ASN A 367 -21.34 10.34 19.24
CA ASN A 367 -22.21 11.25 19.97
C ASN A 367 -22.18 10.78 21.43
N ASN A 368 -21.68 11.61 22.33
CA ASN A 368 -21.90 11.38 23.75
C ASN A 368 -23.42 11.52 23.98
N THR A 369 -24.10 10.37 23.95
CA THR A 369 -25.44 10.32 24.59
C THR A 369 -25.16 10.46 26.07
N ILE A 370 -25.41 11.68 26.58
CA ILE A 370 -25.44 11.96 28.02
C ILE A 370 -26.58 11.15 28.64
#